data_7324cef30d4391b783b71b7942d10174
#
_entry.id   7324cef30d4391b783b71b7942d10174
#
_cell.length_a   1.000
_cell.length_b   1.000
_cell.length_c   1.000
_cell.angle_alpha   90.00
_cell.angle_beta   90.00
_cell.angle_gamma   90.00
#
_symmetry.space_group_name_H-M   'P 1'
#
loop_
_entity.id
_entity.type
_entity.pdbx_description
1 polymer ?
#
loop_
_entity_poly.entity_id
_entity_poly.type
_entity_poly.pdbx_seq_one_letter_code
_entity_poly.pdbx_strand_id
1 'polypeptide(L)'
;MKRFGLEQGVNNLEIYVMAEIPSNVILAEKFAQIFDGFSIGSNDLTQLTLGIDRDSAIISNLFSEQNEAAKEMIATMIHKAKSAGVKIGLCGQAPSDFPAFAKFLVEQHIDSISFTADALLKGIENILQAELSERVTV
;
A
#
# COMPACT_ATOMS: atom_id res chain seq x y z
N MET A 1 20.51 9.42 11.10
CA MET A 1 19.76 8.87 12.23
C MET A 1 20.60 8.82 13.50
N LYS A 2 21.73 8.13 13.58
CA LYS A 2 22.60 8.07 14.79
C LYS A 2 22.96 9.44 15.39
N ARG A 3 23.16 10.48 14.55
CA ARG A 3 23.42 11.87 15.01
C ARG A 3 22.31 12.44 15.90
N PHE A 4 21.07 11.91 15.79
CA PHE A 4 19.92 12.35 16.57
C PHE A 4 19.47 11.31 17.61
N GLY A 5 20.33 10.34 17.93
CA GLY A 5 20.03 9.28 18.88
C GLY A 5 19.02 8.24 18.39
N LEU A 6 18.76 8.20 17.07
CA LEU A 6 17.85 7.22 16.45
C LEU A 6 18.67 6.09 15.82
N GLU A 7 18.34 4.86 16.21
CA GLU A 7 18.95 3.66 15.66
C GLU A 7 17.85 2.60 15.43
N GLN A 8 17.84 2.00 14.24
CA GLN A 8 16.90 0.94 13.86
C GLN A 8 16.98 -0.23 14.85
N GLY A 9 15.83 -0.75 15.28
CA GLY A 9 15.73 -1.84 16.24
C GLY A 9 15.92 -1.43 17.72
N VAL A 10 16.45 -0.23 17.99
CA VAL A 10 16.58 0.28 19.36
C VAL A 10 15.25 0.88 19.81
N ASN A 11 14.79 0.49 21.01
CA ASN A 11 13.47 0.89 21.53
C ASN A 11 12.30 0.57 20.60
N ASN A 12 12.39 -0.54 19.87
CA ASN A 12 11.41 -0.97 18.85
C ASN A 12 11.20 0.03 17.71
N LEU A 13 12.20 0.86 17.40
CA LEU A 13 12.13 1.76 16.25
C LEU A 13 12.20 0.95 14.96
N GLU A 14 11.10 0.90 14.23
CA GLU A 14 11.00 0.33 12.89
C GLU A 14 11.18 1.44 11.84
N ILE A 15 11.83 1.11 10.73
CA ILE A 15 12.03 2.01 9.59
C ILE A 15 11.33 1.41 8.38
N TYR A 16 10.33 2.13 7.90
CA TYR A 16 9.58 1.76 6.70
C TYR A 16 10.06 2.57 5.50
N VAL A 17 10.08 1.93 4.34
CA VAL A 17 10.35 2.60 3.07
C VAL A 17 9.07 2.77 2.26
N MET A 18 8.92 3.92 1.60
CA MET A 18 7.84 4.12 0.65
C MET A 18 8.04 3.24 -0.58
N ALA A 19 7.01 2.46 -0.91
CA ALA A 19 6.92 1.70 -2.15
C ALA A 19 5.99 2.43 -3.11
N GLU A 20 6.54 3.37 -3.85
CA GLU A 20 5.77 4.31 -4.66
C GLU A 20 6.28 4.43 -6.11
N ILE A 21 7.31 3.67 -6.46
CA ILE A 21 7.82 3.57 -7.83
C ILE A 21 7.94 2.10 -8.24
N PRO A 22 7.79 1.74 -9.53
CA PRO A 22 7.87 0.36 -9.99
C PRO A 22 9.15 -0.37 -9.61
N SER A 23 10.28 0.32 -9.51
CA SER A 23 11.55 -0.27 -9.08
C SER A 23 11.53 -0.78 -7.64
N ASN A 24 10.73 -0.18 -6.73
CA ASN A 24 10.54 -0.71 -5.38
C ASN A 24 9.87 -2.09 -5.42
N VAL A 25 8.89 -2.27 -6.31
CA VAL A 25 8.19 -3.55 -6.49
C VAL A 25 9.11 -4.61 -7.08
N ILE A 26 9.88 -4.22 -8.11
CA ILE A 26 10.82 -5.13 -8.77
C ILE A 26 11.89 -5.63 -7.80
N LEU A 27 12.43 -4.75 -6.96
CA LEU A 27 13.54 -5.02 -6.05
C LEU A 27 13.11 -5.17 -4.58
N ALA A 28 11.84 -5.47 -4.31
CA ALA A 28 11.27 -5.51 -2.96
C ALA A 28 12.09 -6.36 -1.99
N GLU A 29 12.56 -7.52 -2.43
CA GLU A 29 13.34 -8.43 -1.59
C GLU A 29 14.70 -7.81 -1.16
N LYS A 30 15.30 -6.95 -1.99
CA LYS A 30 16.52 -6.23 -1.63
C LYS A 30 16.25 -5.10 -0.63
N PHE A 31 15.13 -4.40 -0.78
CA PHE A 31 14.71 -3.40 0.18
C PHE A 31 14.35 -4.02 1.53
N ALA A 32 13.69 -5.19 1.55
CA ALA A 32 13.34 -5.91 2.77
C ALA A 32 14.55 -6.35 3.61
N GLN A 33 15.75 -6.43 3.01
CA GLN A 33 16.99 -6.70 3.76
C GLN A 33 17.49 -5.48 4.56
N ILE A 34 16.95 -4.30 4.29
CA ILE A 34 17.42 -3.03 4.86
C ILE A 34 16.34 -2.39 5.76
N PHE A 35 15.08 -2.54 5.38
CA PHE A 35 13.94 -1.89 6.02
C PHE A 35 13.05 -2.91 6.75
N ASP A 36 12.41 -2.46 7.82
CA ASP A 36 11.53 -3.29 8.65
C ASP A 36 10.13 -3.48 8.03
N GLY A 37 9.81 -2.66 7.03
CA GLY A 37 8.54 -2.73 6.33
C GLY A 37 8.41 -1.75 5.17
N PHE A 38 7.25 -1.80 4.53
CA PHE A 38 6.89 -0.95 3.41
C PHE A 38 5.61 -0.18 3.67
N SER A 39 5.54 1.03 3.11
CA SER A 39 4.29 1.78 2.96
C SER A 39 4.06 2.04 1.48
N ILE A 40 3.00 1.48 0.90
CA ILE A 40 2.68 1.69 -0.52
C ILE A 40 2.09 3.08 -0.70
N GLY A 41 2.77 3.93 -1.48
CA GLY A 41 2.24 5.20 -1.97
C GLY A 41 1.45 4.94 -3.25
N SER A 42 0.17 4.58 -3.11
CA SER A 42 -0.62 4.07 -4.25
C SER A 42 -0.82 5.11 -5.35
N ASN A 43 -0.92 6.39 -5.01
CA ASN A 43 -1.04 7.46 -5.99
C ASN A 43 0.17 7.53 -6.93
N ASP A 44 1.37 7.63 -6.36
CA ASP A 44 2.61 7.76 -7.13
C ASP A 44 2.95 6.45 -7.85
N LEU A 45 2.76 5.31 -7.19
CA LEU A 45 2.93 4.01 -7.84
C LEU A 45 2.01 3.85 -9.06
N THR A 46 0.75 4.27 -8.95
CA THR A 46 -0.21 4.24 -10.07
C THR A 46 0.22 5.17 -11.19
N GLN A 47 0.57 6.42 -10.85
CA GLN A 47 1.03 7.41 -11.81
C GLN A 47 2.22 6.89 -12.62
N LEU A 48 3.22 6.32 -11.96
CA LEU A 48 4.43 5.84 -12.61
C LEU A 48 4.24 4.50 -13.32
N THR A 49 3.33 3.65 -12.85
CA THR A 49 2.96 2.40 -13.54
C THR A 49 2.25 2.68 -14.85
N LEU A 50 1.33 3.65 -14.86
CA LEU A 50 0.54 4.00 -16.03
C LEU A 50 1.23 5.03 -16.93
N GLY A 51 2.30 5.70 -16.45
CA GLY A 51 2.93 6.81 -17.16
C GLY A 51 2.00 8.02 -17.31
N ILE A 52 1.09 8.24 -16.35
CA ILE A 52 0.07 9.28 -16.38
C ILE A 52 0.32 10.27 -15.25
N ASP A 53 0.48 11.54 -15.60
CA ASP A 53 0.51 12.62 -14.62
C ASP A 53 -0.91 12.92 -14.13
N ARG A 54 -1.20 12.64 -12.86
CA ARG A 54 -2.51 12.84 -12.21
C ARG A 54 -2.90 14.32 -12.12
N ASP A 55 -1.92 15.24 -12.16
CA ASP A 55 -2.15 16.67 -12.07
C ASP A 55 -2.26 17.34 -13.46
N SER A 56 -2.10 16.57 -14.54
CA SER A 56 -2.24 17.05 -15.89
C SER A 56 -3.69 17.40 -16.24
N ALA A 57 -3.94 18.63 -16.66
CA ALA A 57 -5.27 19.06 -17.11
C ALA A 57 -5.81 18.28 -18.33
N ILE A 58 -4.94 17.56 -19.04
CA ILE A 58 -5.31 16.85 -20.28
C ILE A 58 -5.60 15.37 -20.03
N ILE A 59 -4.78 14.70 -19.21
CA ILE A 59 -4.79 13.24 -19.08
C ILE A 59 -5.13 12.73 -17.68
N SER A 60 -5.37 13.62 -16.70
CA SER A 60 -5.70 13.22 -15.32
C SER A 60 -6.95 12.32 -15.23
N ASN A 61 -7.88 12.44 -16.17
CA ASN A 61 -9.07 11.59 -16.26
C ASN A 61 -8.77 10.11 -16.58
N LEU A 62 -7.55 9.81 -17.05
CA LEU A 62 -7.09 8.45 -17.30
C LEU A 62 -6.44 7.82 -16.05
N PHE A 63 -6.11 8.64 -15.05
CA PHE A 63 -5.58 8.17 -13.79
C PHE A 63 -6.66 7.43 -12.99
N SER A 64 -6.35 6.21 -12.58
CA SER A 64 -7.20 5.45 -11.67
C SER A 64 -6.39 4.39 -10.93
N GLU A 65 -6.39 4.45 -9.62
CA GLU A 65 -5.81 3.41 -8.76
C GLU A 65 -6.56 2.07 -8.89
N GLN A 66 -7.77 2.07 -9.45
CA GLN A 66 -8.54 0.87 -9.77
C GLN A 66 -8.13 0.20 -11.09
N ASN A 67 -7.20 0.81 -11.85
CA ASN A 67 -6.66 0.21 -13.05
C ASN A 67 -6.03 -1.15 -12.74
N GLU A 68 -6.25 -2.14 -13.62
CA GLU A 68 -5.78 -3.51 -13.44
C GLU A 68 -4.25 -3.57 -13.26
N ALA A 69 -3.48 -2.82 -14.05
CA ALA A 69 -2.02 -2.79 -13.93
C ALA A 69 -1.55 -2.18 -12.59
N ALA A 70 -2.24 -1.14 -12.09
CA ALA A 70 -1.95 -0.56 -10.79
C ALA A 70 -2.23 -1.54 -9.65
N LYS A 71 -3.37 -2.23 -9.70
CA LYS A 71 -3.72 -3.27 -8.73
C LYS A 71 -2.75 -4.45 -8.74
N GLU A 72 -2.32 -4.89 -9.92
CA GLU A 72 -1.34 -5.98 -10.06
C GLU A 72 0.01 -5.59 -9.46
N MET A 73 0.46 -4.34 -9.66
CA MET A 73 1.67 -3.82 -9.03
C MET A 73 1.56 -3.80 -7.51
N ILE A 74 0.41 -3.37 -6.97
CA ILE A 74 0.14 -3.35 -5.52
C ILE A 74 0.10 -4.78 -4.97
N ALA A 75 -0.62 -5.70 -5.61
CA ALA A 75 -0.70 -7.10 -5.20
C ALA A 75 0.69 -7.76 -5.21
N THR A 76 1.46 -7.53 -6.26
CA THR A 76 2.85 -8.03 -6.38
C THR A 76 3.71 -7.50 -5.23
N MET A 77 3.60 -6.21 -4.91
CA MET A 77 4.36 -5.61 -3.81
C MET A 77 4.00 -6.23 -2.46
N ILE A 78 2.70 -6.42 -2.19
CA ILE A 78 2.22 -7.06 -0.96
C ILE A 78 2.75 -8.48 -0.86
N HIS A 79 2.59 -9.27 -1.93
CA HIS A 79 3.07 -10.66 -1.95
C HIS A 79 4.58 -10.76 -1.69
N LYS A 80 5.40 -9.93 -2.31
CA LYS A 80 6.86 -9.92 -2.11
C LYS A 80 7.25 -9.51 -0.71
N ALA A 81 6.60 -8.51 -0.11
CA ALA A 81 6.85 -8.10 1.27
C ALA A 81 6.50 -9.22 2.25
N LYS A 82 5.33 -9.86 2.09
CA LYS A 82 4.90 -11.00 2.91
C LYS A 82 5.86 -12.18 2.77
N SER A 83 6.29 -12.50 1.56
CA SER A 83 7.27 -13.56 1.30
C SER A 83 8.63 -13.27 1.92
N ALA A 84 9.02 -11.99 2.01
CA ALA A 84 10.25 -11.56 2.70
C ALA A 84 10.09 -11.45 4.22
N GLY A 85 8.91 -11.68 4.77
CA GLY A 85 8.62 -11.66 6.22
C GLY A 85 8.60 -10.26 6.83
N VAL A 86 8.41 -9.21 6.02
CA VAL A 86 8.33 -7.82 6.49
C VAL A 86 6.90 -7.28 6.38
N LYS A 87 6.58 -6.30 7.22
CA LYS A 87 5.25 -5.67 7.25
C LYS A 87 5.03 -4.79 6.01
N ILE A 88 3.77 -4.67 5.61
CA ILE A 88 3.38 -3.81 4.50
C ILE A 88 2.04 -3.13 4.76
N GLY A 89 2.02 -1.81 4.56
CA GLY A 89 0.81 -1.00 4.61
C GLY A 89 0.61 -0.21 3.33
N LEU A 90 -0.54 0.45 3.22
CA LEU A 90 -0.84 1.36 2.13
C LEU A 90 -1.27 2.72 2.69
N CYS A 91 -0.68 3.78 2.17
CA CYS A 91 -1.05 5.15 2.41
C CYS A 91 -1.42 5.83 1.09
N GLY A 92 -2.69 5.90 0.82
CA GLY A 92 -3.26 6.52 -0.38
C GLY A 92 -4.73 6.82 -0.17
N GLN A 93 -5.37 7.47 -1.12
CA GLN A 93 -6.77 7.87 -0.99
C GLN A 93 -7.76 6.79 -1.43
N ALA A 94 -7.36 5.89 -2.33
CA ALA A 94 -8.26 4.91 -2.92
C ALA A 94 -9.07 4.07 -1.91
N PRO A 95 -8.51 3.61 -0.77
CA PRO A 95 -9.33 2.87 0.21
C PRO A 95 -10.41 3.73 0.87
N SER A 96 -10.19 5.06 0.97
CA SER A 96 -11.18 6.00 1.52
C SER A 96 -12.31 6.26 0.53
N ASP A 97 -11.96 6.37 -0.76
CA ASP A 97 -12.90 6.74 -1.82
C ASP A 97 -13.67 5.53 -2.38
N PHE A 98 -13.03 4.35 -2.37
CA PHE A 98 -13.56 3.14 -3.01
C PHE A 98 -13.57 1.93 -2.05
N PRO A 99 -14.72 1.55 -1.48
CA PRO A 99 -14.83 0.37 -0.60
C PRO A 99 -14.32 -0.92 -1.25
N ALA A 100 -14.52 -1.07 -2.57
CA ALA A 100 -14.01 -2.22 -3.32
C ALA A 100 -12.48 -2.30 -3.35
N PHE A 101 -11.79 -1.15 -3.26
CA PHE A 101 -10.35 -1.13 -3.18
C PHE A 101 -9.84 -1.56 -1.80
N ALA A 102 -10.53 -1.13 -0.72
CA ALA A 102 -10.24 -1.62 0.63
C ALA A 102 -10.44 -3.13 0.73
N LYS A 103 -11.52 -3.67 0.16
CA LYS A 103 -11.76 -5.10 0.06
C LYS A 103 -10.64 -5.83 -0.68
N PHE A 104 -10.22 -5.33 -1.85
CA PHE A 104 -9.09 -5.88 -2.61
C PHE A 104 -7.81 -5.96 -1.75
N LEU A 105 -7.50 -4.94 -0.97
CA LEU A 105 -6.31 -4.93 -0.10
C LEU A 105 -6.39 -5.99 1.00
N VAL A 106 -7.57 -6.19 1.59
CA VAL A 106 -7.83 -7.25 2.57
C VAL A 106 -7.60 -8.63 1.93
N GLU A 107 -8.16 -8.87 0.75
CA GLU A 107 -7.97 -10.11 -0.03
C GLU A 107 -6.50 -10.37 -0.38
N GLN A 108 -5.66 -9.32 -0.47
CA GLN A 108 -4.21 -9.46 -0.63
C GLN A 108 -3.46 -9.64 0.71
N HIS A 109 -4.18 -9.71 1.85
CA HIS A 109 -3.62 -9.87 3.19
C HIS A 109 -2.64 -8.76 3.60
N ILE A 110 -2.94 -7.51 3.26
CA ILE A 110 -2.16 -6.35 3.69
C ILE A 110 -2.19 -6.19 5.22
N ASP A 111 -1.12 -5.67 5.83
CA ASP A 111 -1.04 -5.56 7.30
C ASP A 111 -1.72 -4.29 7.85
N SER A 112 -1.74 -3.20 7.06
CA SER A 112 -2.37 -1.94 7.47
C SER A 112 -2.86 -1.11 6.30
N ILE A 113 -3.93 -0.35 6.51
CA ILE A 113 -4.52 0.56 5.53
C ILE A 113 -4.74 1.90 6.21
N SER A 114 -4.25 2.99 5.61
CA SER A 114 -4.54 4.35 6.06
C SER A 114 -5.82 4.86 5.40
N PHE A 115 -6.62 5.57 6.19
CA PHE A 115 -7.81 6.28 5.74
C PHE A 115 -7.69 7.77 6.03
N THR A 116 -8.39 8.59 5.26
CA THR A 116 -8.60 9.99 5.63
C THR A 116 -9.47 10.05 6.90
N ALA A 117 -9.33 11.11 7.69
CA ALA A 117 -9.99 11.22 8.99
C ALA A 117 -11.52 11.11 8.91
N ASP A 118 -12.10 11.67 7.87
CA ASP A 118 -13.55 11.65 7.58
C ASP A 118 -14.05 10.27 7.10
N ALA A 119 -13.18 9.48 6.45
CA ALA A 119 -13.52 8.14 5.97
C ALA A 119 -13.19 7.01 6.98
N LEU A 120 -12.52 7.31 8.10
CA LEU A 120 -11.97 6.29 9.00
C LEU A 120 -13.02 5.30 9.52
N LEU A 121 -14.13 5.80 10.05
CA LEU A 121 -15.18 4.94 10.62
C LEU A 121 -15.81 4.05 9.54
N LYS A 122 -16.09 4.62 8.39
CA LYS A 122 -16.64 3.86 7.25
C LYS A 122 -15.62 2.87 6.69
N GLY A 123 -14.36 3.24 6.67
CA GLY A 123 -13.26 2.36 6.30
C GLY A 123 -13.15 1.12 7.19
N ILE A 124 -13.27 1.30 8.52
CA ILE A 124 -13.29 0.19 9.48
C ILE A 124 -14.46 -0.77 9.20
N GLU A 125 -15.67 -0.22 8.96
CA GLU A 125 -16.82 -1.04 8.60
C GLU A 125 -16.59 -1.84 7.31
N ASN A 126 -16.02 -1.21 6.27
CA ASN A 126 -15.74 -1.86 4.99
C ASN A 126 -14.70 -2.99 5.13
N ILE A 127 -13.64 -2.77 5.93
CA ILE A 127 -12.64 -3.80 6.24
C ILE A 127 -13.29 -4.97 6.97
N LEU A 128 -14.07 -4.70 8.02
CA LEU A 128 -14.75 -5.73 8.78
C LEU A 128 -15.64 -6.61 7.88
N GLN A 129 -16.39 -6.01 6.97
CA GLN A 129 -17.23 -6.74 6.01
C GLN A 129 -16.38 -7.60 5.05
N ALA A 130 -15.25 -7.08 4.60
CA ALA A 130 -14.33 -7.82 3.74
C ALA A 130 -13.76 -9.05 4.48
N GLU A 131 -13.25 -8.88 5.69
CA GLU A 131 -12.70 -9.97 6.53
C GLU A 131 -13.75 -11.04 6.86
N LEU A 132 -14.98 -10.63 7.16
CA LEU A 132 -16.09 -11.57 7.41
C LEU A 132 -16.43 -12.39 6.16
N SER A 133 -16.40 -11.77 4.98
CA SER A 133 -16.68 -12.48 3.72
C SER A 133 -15.61 -13.51 3.37
N GLU A 134 -14.34 -13.25 3.67
CA GLU A 134 -13.26 -14.23 3.49
C GLU A 134 -13.43 -15.46 4.37
N ARG A 135 -13.82 -15.28 5.64
CA ARG A 135 -14.03 -16.40 6.59
C ARG A 135 -15.14 -17.35 6.21
N VAL A 136 -16.11 -16.89 5.43
CA VAL A 136 -17.26 -17.71 4.97
C VAL A 136 -16.90 -18.55 3.74
N THR A 137 -15.83 -18.21 3.04
CA THR A 137 -15.41 -18.86 1.78
C THR A 137 -14.41 -20.00 2.00
N VAL A 138 -13.95 -20.21 3.22
CA VAL A 138 -13.08 -21.32 3.67
C VAL A 138 -13.92 -22.41 4.34
#